data_1c9e26c60812b2a54aa5fa9613710f27
#
_entry.id   1c9e26c60812b2a54aa5fa9613710f27
#
_cell.length_a   1.000
_cell.length_b   1.000
_cell.length_c   1.000
_cell.angle_alpha   90.00
_cell.angle_beta   90.00
_cell.angle_gamma   90.00
#
_symmetry.space_group_name_H-M   'P 1'
#
loop_
_entity.id
_entity.type
_entity.pdbx_description
1 polymer ?
#
loop_
_entity_poly.entity_id
_entity_poly.type
_entity_poly.pdbx_seq_one_letter_code
_entity_poly.pdbx_strand_id
1 'polypeptide(L)'
;MSTPDFVRSPDSNFDALKDYPFVANYLDIDGLRMHYVDEGPRDAPVILMMHGMPSWSYLYRHIIPVMLDAGYRCVAPDHIGFGKSDKVVDPAWYNIARHIANTKRLIEELDLTNITVMVQDWGGPTGLAQAASMPERFTRLCIMNTWLHHAEYEYSPGIRQWIEQNSPGGLFVTTIPAPFSWGGLMAMATDRISPQDSIFKILHGEAPTYSDDALAVKSAYDAPFAGLGEPGVTGPRRFPLSIPLHDPVSGDAVNQEKHFGIINSLKIPIHFLWATNDDVFTLEWGKKWHSLIPHSTFEEIVGARHFLQDTHGPEIATRLLAHMK
;
A
#
# COMPACT_ATOMS: atom_id res chain seq x y z
N MET A 1 2.85 1.11 -28.06
CA MET A 1 2.48 -0.28 -27.74
C MET A 1 0.97 -0.35 -27.71
N SER A 2 0.32 -1.49 -27.99
CA SER A 2 -1.14 -1.62 -27.83
C SER A 2 -1.47 -1.67 -26.34
N THR A 3 -2.61 -1.09 -25.94
CA THR A 3 -3.15 -1.23 -24.57
C THR A 3 -3.33 -2.70 -24.25
N PRO A 4 -2.87 -3.21 -23.10
CA PRO A 4 -3.07 -4.61 -22.71
C PRO A 4 -4.54 -4.89 -22.42
N ASP A 5 -4.95 -6.15 -22.47
CA ASP A 5 -6.28 -6.57 -22.04
C ASP A 5 -6.48 -6.30 -20.55
N PHE A 6 -7.60 -5.69 -20.18
CA PHE A 6 -7.92 -5.33 -18.81
C PHE A 6 -9.42 -5.48 -18.50
N VAL A 7 -9.73 -5.56 -17.21
CA VAL A 7 -11.08 -5.42 -16.67
C VAL A 7 -11.16 -4.19 -15.79
N ARG A 8 -12.37 -3.62 -15.68
CA ARG A 8 -12.64 -2.42 -14.88
C ARG A 8 -13.77 -2.67 -13.91
N SER A 9 -13.57 -2.27 -12.65
CA SER A 9 -14.62 -2.32 -11.65
C SER A 9 -15.74 -1.36 -12.03
N PRO A 10 -17.01 -1.77 -11.91
CA PRO A 10 -18.14 -0.84 -12.03
C PRO A 10 -18.01 0.28 -11.00
N ASP A 11 -18.26 1.53 -11.40
CA ASP A 11 -18.19 2.67 -10.49
C ASP A 11 -19.17 2.53 -9.32
N SER A 12 -20.32 1.86 -9.54
CA SER A 12 -21.30 1.53 -8.49
C SER A 12 -20.76 0.65 -7.35
N ASN A 13 -19.66 -0.07 -7.54
CA ASN A 13 -19.02 -0.82 -6.44
C ASN A 13 -18.47 0.10 -5.34
N PHE A 14 -18.26 1.38 -5.66
CA PHE A 14 -17.63 2.37 -4.80
C PHE A 14 -18.64 3.40 -4.24
N ASP A 15 -19.92 3.19 -4.47
CA ASP A 15 -20.97 4.07 -3.93
C ASP A 15 -21.06 3.90 -2.41
N ALA A 16 -21.17 5.02 -1.70
CA ALA A 16 -21.39 5.05 -0.25
C ALA A 16 -20.40 4.24 0.60
N LEU A 17 -19.11 4.18 0.21
CA LEU A 17 -18.08 3.56 1.02
C LEU A 17 -17.90 4.31 2.35
N LYS A 18 -17.81 3.56 3.44
CA LYS A 18 -17.65 4.12 4.77
C LYS A 18 -16.39 5.00 4.86
N ASP A 19 -16.57 6.24 5.32
CA ASP A 19 -15.49 7.21 5.57
C ASP A 19 -14.62 7.54 4.34
N TYR A 20 -15.16 7.39 3.12
CA TYR A 20 -14.43 7.64 1.88
C TYR A 20 -15.21 8.56 0.91
N PRO A 21 -15.34 9.86 1.25
CA PRO A 21 -16.12 10.81 0.45
C PRO A 21 -15.35 11.45 -0.72
N PHE A 22 -14.15 10.95 -1.05
CA PHE A 22 -13.22 11.59 -1.98
C PHE A 22 -13.67 11.46 -3.43
N VAL A 23 -13.48 12.55 -4.20
CA VAL A 23 -13.77 12.56 -5.64
C VAL A 23 -12.73 11.73 -6.38
N ALA A 24 -13.20 10.88 -7.29
CA ALA A 24 -12.29 10.07 -8.12
C ALA A 24 -11.66 10.92 -9.22
N ASN A 25 -10.34 10.88 -9.32
CA ASN A 25 -9.57 11.42 -10.44
C ASN A 25 -8.89 10.27 -11.19
N TYR A 26 -8.59 10.47 -12.47
CA TYR A 26 -7.99 9.43 -13.30
C TYR A 26 -6.91 10.00 -14.20
N LEU A 27 -5.78 9.29 -14.29
CA LEU A 27 -4.73 9.54 -15.26
C LEU A 27 -4.71 8.40 -16.29
N ASP A 28 -4.56 8.74 -17.56
CA ASP A 28 -4.33 7.75 -18.62
C ASP A 28 -2.87 7.27 -18.59
N ILE A 29 -2.69 5.98 -18.40
CA ILE A 29 -1.40 5.28 -18.47
C ILE A 29 -1.45 4.31 -19.65
N ASP A 30 -1.11 4.79 -20.84
CA ASP A 30 -1.07 4.00 -22.07
C ASP A 30 -2.41 3.28 -22.39
N GLY A 31 -3.52 3.98 -22.17
CA GLY A 31 -4.89 3.49 -22.36
C GLY A 31 -5.49 2.78 -21.13
N LEU A 32 -4.74 2.66 -20.03
CA LEU A 32 -5.23 2.20 -18.74
C LEU A 32 -5.59 3.39 -17.84
N ARG A 33 -6.71 3.31 -17.15
CA ARG A 33 -7.16 4.31 -16.19
C ARG A 33 -6.49 4.05 -14.83
N MET A 34 -5.62 4.96 -14.39
CA MET A 34 -5.04 4.98 -13.05
C MET A 34 -5.81 5.96 -12.19
N HIS A 35 -6.43 5.47 -11.13
CA HIS A 35 -7.17 6.29 -10.16
C HIS A 35 -6.21 6.95 -9.17
N TYR A 36 -6.59 8.15 -8.70
CA TYR A 36 -5.97 8.80 -7.55
C TYR A 36 -6.96 9.72 -6.83
N VAL A 37 -6.82 9.81 -5.51
CA VAL A 37 -7.39 10.89 -4.70
C VAL A 37 -6.52 12.12 -4.85
N ASP A 38 -7.11 13.31 -4.94
CA ASP A 38 -6.40 14.58 -5.00
C ASP A 38 -7.26 15.67 -4.35
N GLU A 39 -7.05 15.86 -3.06
CA GLU A 39 -7.84 16.74 -2.21
C GLU A 39 -6.97 17.87 -1.62
N GLY A 40 -7.57 19.02 -1.39
CA GLY A 40 -6.92 20.20 -0.81
C GLY A 40 -6.44 21.23 -1.85
N PRO A 41 -5.83 22.36 -1.41
CA PRO A 41 -5.40 23.42 -2.30
C PRO A 41 -4.28 22.97 -3.24
N ARG A 42 -4.37 23.33 -4.51
CA ARG A 42 -3.43 22.89 -5.56
C ARG A 42 -1.98 23.37 -5.36
N ASP A 43 -1.81 24.48 -4.69
CA ASP A 43 -0.52 25.12 -4.39
C ASP A 43 0.03 24.78 -3.00
N ALA A 44 -0.70 23.97 -2.22
CA ALA A 44 -0.25 23.52 -0.91
C ALA A 44 0.87 22.47 -1.00
N PRO A 45 1.72 22.33 0.04
CA PRO A 45 2.66 21.22 0.15
C PRO A 45 1.94 19.87 0.07
N VAL A 46 2.54 18.91 -0.62
CA VAL A 46 1.90 17.63 -0.98
C VAL A 46 2.21 16.55 0.04
N ILE A 47 1.17 15.81 0.44
CA ILE A 47 1.30 14.50 1.09
C ILE A 47 0.98 13.43 0.04
N LEU A 48 2.01 12.74 -0.45
CA LEU A 48 1.86 11.61 -1.38
C LEU A 48 1.76 10.32 -0.58
N MET A 49 0.65 9.60 -0.69
CA MET A 49 0.34 8.42 0.12
C MET A 49 0.35 7.16 -0.73
N MET A 50 1.35 6.29 -0.52
CA MET A 50 1.59 5.11 -1.34
C MET A 50 1.15 3.84 -0.60
N HIS A 51 0.09 3.21 -1.11
CA HIS A 51 -0.43 1.97 -0.56
C HIS A 51 0.36 0.74 -1.02
N GLY A 52 0.15 -0.37 -0.30
CA GLY A 52 0.65 -1.69 -0.66
C GLY A 52 -0.47 -2.68 -0.98
N MET A 53 -0.16 -3.96 -0.84
CA MET A 53 -1.06 -5.07 -1.18
C MET A 53 -1.73 -5.62 0.10
N PRO A 54 -3.02 -5.94 0.11
CA PRO A 54 -4.02 -5.83 -0.96
C PRO A 54 -4.84 -4.54 -0.88
N SER A 55 -4.30 -3.51 -0.24
CA SER A 55 -4.99 -2.25 0.01
C SER A 55 -5.08 -1.35 -1.24
N TRP A 56 -5.66 -0.18 -1.07
CA TRP A 56 -5.78 0.88 -2.05
C TRP A 56 -5.93 2.23 -1.31
N SER A 57 -6.15 3.34 -1.98
CA SER A 57 -6.23 4.68 -1.35
C SER A 57 -7.24 4.76 -0.19
N TYR A 58 -8.21 3.86 -0.09
CA TYR A 58 -9.10 3.70 1.06
C TYR A 58 -8.34 3.51 2.40
N LEU A 59 -7.15 2.95 2.37
CA LEU A 59 -6.29 2.79 3.55
C LEU A 59 -6.00 4.13 4.26
N TYR A 60 -5.93 5.20 3.49
CA TYR A 60 -5.56 6.53 3.98
C TYR A 60 -6.76 7.42 4.37
N ARG A 61 -8.01 6.89 4.30
CA ARG A 61 -9.25 7.66 4.53
C ARG A 61 -9.30 8.40 5.87
N HIS A 62 -8.60 7.90 6.90
CA HIS A 62 -8.55 8.54 8.21
C HIS A 62 -7.36 9.49 8.38
N ILE A 63 -6.36 9.43 7.51
CA ILE A 63 -5.20 10.34 7.49
C ILE A 63 -5.54 11.61 6.69
N ILE A 64 -6.17 11.44 5.54
CA ILE A 64 -6.48 12.54 4.59
C ILE A 64 -7.18 13.71 5.29
N PRO A 65 -8.29 13.55 6.04
CA PRO A 65 -8.97 14.68 6.67
C PRO A 65 -8.07 15.49 7.61
N VAL A 66 -7.24 14.80 8.41
CA VAL A 66 -6.31 15.45 9.35
C VAL A 66 -5.25 16.29 8.63
N MET A 67 -4.74 15.77 7.49
CA MET A 67 -3.76 16.50 6.69
C MET A 67 -4.40 17.70 5.94
N LEU A 68 -5.64 17.57 5.47
CA LEU A 68 -6.41 18.65 4.85
C LEU A 68 -6.66 19.77 5.85
N ASP A 69 -7.08 19.45 7.07
CA ASP A 69 -7.31 20.43 8.15
C ASP A 69 -6.02 21.17 8.51
N ALA A 70 -4.86 20.55 8.33
CA ALA A 70 -3.55 21.17 8.51
C ALA A 70 -3.05 21.95 7.28
N GLY A 71 -3.84 22.03 6.19
CA GLY A 71 -3.56 22.84 5.01
C GLY A 71 -2.68 22.15 3.94
N TYR A 72 -2.58 20.84 3.96
CA TYR A 72 -1.83 20.07 2.95
C TYR A 72 -2.72 19.63 1.79
N ARG A 73 -2.11 19.43 0.61
CA ARG A 73 -2.73 18.71 -0.51
C ARG A 73 -2.43 17.22 -0.37
N CYS A 74 -3.46 16.38 -0.41
CA CYS A 74 -3.38 14.93 -0.25
C CYS A 74 -3.54 14.24 -1.59
N VAL A 75 -2.52 13.51 -2.04
CA VAL A 75 -2.56 12.70 -3.26
C VAL A 75 -2.34 11.24 -2.89
N ALA A 76 -3.31 10.38 -3.23
CA ALA A 76 -3.24 8.94 -2.95
C ALA A 76 -3.62 8.14 -4.20
N PRO A 77 -2.64 7.68 -4.99
CA PRO A 77 -2.91 6.86 -6.17
C PRO A 77 -3.28 5.43 -5.79
N ASP A 78 -4.10 4.80 -6.65
CA ASP A 78 -4.27 3.35 -6.68
C ASP A 78 -3.37 2.75 -7.76
N HIS A 79 -2.52 1.83 -7.41
CA HIS A 79 -1.73 1.10 -8.42
C HIS A 79 -2.64 0.43 -9.45
N ILE A 80 -2.21 0.34 -10.72
CA ILE A 80 -2.89 -0.50 -11.72
C ILE A 80 -3.02 -1.92 -11.14
N GLY A 81 -4.22 -2.48 -11.20
CA GLY A 81 -4.55 -3.75 -10.55
C GLY A 81 -5.26 -3.61 -9.21
N PHE A 82 -5.34 -2.40 -8.63
CA PHE A 82 -5.88 -2.13 -7.31
C PHE A 82 -6.94 -1.00 -7.33
N GLY A 83 -7.70 -0.87 -6.25
CA GLY A 83 -8.63 0.21 -6.05
C GLY A 83 -9.55 0.46 -7.25
N LYS A 84 -9.73 1.72 -7.60
CA LYS A 84 -10.52 2.14 -8.76
C LYS A 84 -9.74 2.13 -10.09
N SER A 85 -8.44 1.78 -10.08
CA SER A 85 -7.63 1.63 -11.28
C SER A 85 -8.01 0.40 -12.09
N ASP A 86 -7.71 0.40 -13.40
CA ASP A 86 -7.91 -0.76 -14.27
C ASP A 86 -7.05 -1.95 -13.82
N LYS A 87 -7.52 -3.16 -14.10
CA LYS A 87 -6.88 -4.42 -13.74
C LYS A 87 -6.49 -5.18 -15.00
N VAL A 88 -5.19 -5.21 -15.28
CA VAL A 88 -4.65 -5.95 -16.43
C VAL A 88 -4.80 -7.44 -16.18
N VAL A 89 -5.22 -8.17 -17.22
CA VAL A 89 -5.53 -9.60 -17.11
C VAL A 89 -4.26 -10.44 -17.09
N ASP A 90 -3.24 -10.06 -17.87
CA ASP A 90 -1.98 -10.79 -17.95
C ASP A 90 -1.12 -10.60 -16.69
N PRO A 91 -0.84 -11.65 -15.90
CA PRO A 91 0.02 -11.56 -14.73
C PRO A 91 1.48 -11.15 -15.05
N ALA A 92 1.97 -11.39 -16.26
CA ALA A 92 3.32 -10.99 -16.67
C ALA A 92 3.45 -9.47 -16.85
N TRP A 93 2.33 -8.76 -16.95
CA TRP A 93 2.32 -7.30 -16.97
C TRP A 93 2.80 -6.70 -15.65
N TYR A 94 2.49 -7.33 -14.51
CA TYR A 94 2.79 -6.81 -13.18
C TYR A 94 4.23 -7.06 -12.79
N ASN A 95 5.00 -5.98 -12.66
CA ASN A 95 6.32 -5.95 -12.05
C ASN A 95 6.56 -4.60 -11.38
N ILE A 96 7.43 -4.55 -10.40
CA ILE A 96 7.61 -3.37 -9.54
C ILE A 96 8.19 -2.18 -10.31
N ALA A 97 9.09 -2.41 -11.26
CA ALA A 97 9.63 -1.35 -12.12
C ALA A 97 8.52 -0.60 -12.89
N ARG A 98 7.49 -1.31 -13.34
CA ARG A 98 6.34 -0.69 -14.03
C ARG A 98 5.48 0.14 -13.08
N HIS A 99 5.23 -0.34 -11.86
CA HIS A 99 4.51 0.44 -10.85
C HIS A 99 5.28 1.70 -10.46
N ILE A 100 6.61 1.62 -10.35
CA ILE A 100 7.50 2.78 -10.17
C ILE A 100 7.34 3.78 -11.33
N ALA A 101 7.38 3.30 -12.58
CA ALA A 101 7.22 4.15 -13.76
C ALA A 101 5.84 4.83 -13.82
N ASN A 102 4.76 4.12 -13.49
CA ASN A 102 3.42 4.68 -13.46
C ASN A 102 3.28 5.77 -12.38
N THR A 103 3.84 5.53 -11.18
CA THR A 103 3.85 6.52 -10.09
C THR A 103 4.68 7.75 -10.47
N LYS A 104 5.84 7.54 -11.12
CA LYS A 104 6.66 8.64 -11.64
C LYS A 104 5.84 9.52 -12.60
N ARG A 105 5.16 8.89 -13.56
CA ARG A 105 4.33 9.61 -14.51
C ARG A 105 3.22 10.41 -13.83
N LEU A 106 2.57 9.87 -12.79
CA LEU A 106 1.58 10.62 -12.01
C LEU A 106 2.20 11.88 -11.37
N ILE A 107 3.37 11.75 -10.75
CA ILE A 107 4.08 12.88 -10.12
C ILE A 107 4.43 13.95 -11.16
N GLU A 108 4.90 13.56 -12.33
CA GLU A 108 5.27 14.46 -13.43
C GLU A 108 4.04 15.15 -14.06
N GLU A 109 2.97 14.41 -14.35
CA GLU A 109 1.75 14.96 -14.98
C GLU A 109 0.97 15.92 -14.04
N LEU A 110 1.02 15.66 -12.73
CA LEU A 110 0.43 16.57 -11.74
C LEU A 110 1.41 17.65 -11.27
N ASP A 111 2.63 17.65 -11.78
CA ASP A 111 3.75 18.51 -11.39
C ASP A 111 3.90 18.62 -9.87
N LEU A 112 3.86 17.48 -9.18
CA LEU A 112 3.95 17.47 -7.72
C LEU A 112 5.37 17.85 -7.27
N THR A 113 5.44 18.83 -6.37
CA THR A 113 6.67 19.31 -5.73
C THR A 113 6.43 19.50 -4.23
N ASN A 114 7.49 19.78 -3.47
CA ASN A 114 7.40 19.92 -2.01
C ASN A 114 6.70 18.71 -1.37
N ILE A 115 7.07 17.52 -1.80
CA ILE A 115 6.40 16.26 -1.44
C ILE A 115 6.92 15.74 -0.11
N THR A 116 6.01 15.49 0.83
CA THR A 116 6.18 14.52 1.91
C THR A 116 5.57 13.21 1.44
N VAL A 117 6.37 12.16 1.25
CA VAL A 117 5.83 10.84 0.88
C VAL A 117 5.59 9.99 2.13
N MET A 118 4.40 9.40 2.22
CA MET A 118 4.04 8.38 3.21
C MET A 118 3.99 7.02 2.51
N VAL A 119 4.77 6.08 3.00
CA VAL A 119 4.90 4.75 2.39
C VAL A 119 4.63 3.64 3.41
N GLN A 120 3.98 2.57 2.96
CA GLN A 120 3.78 1.35 3.74
C GLN A 120 3.74 0.15 2.79
N ASP A 121 4.22 -1.01 3.23
CA ASP A 121 4.24 -2.26 2.44
C ASP A 121 4.90 -2.02 1.07
N TRP A 122 4.29 -2.44 -0.05
CA TRP A 122 4.78 -2.17 -1.41
C TRP A 122 4.82 -0.68 -1.78
N GLY A 123 4.14 0.18 -1.01
CA GLY A 123 4.33 1.63 -1.11
C GLY A 123 5.78 2.07 -0.84
N GLY A 124 6.55 1.29 -0.04
CA GLY A 124 7.98 1.52 0.15
C GLY A 124 8.77 1.39 -1.14
N PRO A 125 8.87 0.21 -1.75
CA PRO A 125 9.57 0.03 -3.03
C PRO A 125 9.11 0.99 -4.13
N THR A 126 7.80 1.28 -4.24
CA THR A 126 7.26 2.13 -5.30
C THR A 126 7.39 3.63 -5.01
N GLY A 127 7.18 4.06 -3.77
CA GLY A 127 7.21 5.47 -3.37
C GLY A 127 8.62 5.98 -3.07
N LEU A 128 9.45 5.20 -2.37
CA LEU A 128 10.84 5.59 -2.09
C LEU A 128 11.71 5.63 -3.35
N ALA A 129 11.38 4.80 -4.36
CA ALA A 129 12.01 4.91 -5.67
C ALA A 129 11.83 6.29 -6.31
N GLN A 130 10.69 6.97 -6.06
CA GLN A 130 10.46 8.33 -6.55
C GLN A 130 11.40 9.34 -5.87
N ALA A 131 11.49 9.26 -4.53
CA ALA A 131 12.40 10.13 -3.78
C ALA A 131 13.88 9.87 -4.13
N ALA A 132 14.24 8.62 -4.44
CA ALA A 132 15.59 8.28 -4.89
C ALA A 132 15.89 8.78 -6.32
N SER A 133 14.87 8.85 -7.20
CA SER A 133 15.02 9.21 -8.61
C SER A 133 14.86 10.71 -8.90
N MET A 134 14.06 11.41 -8.09
CA MET A 134 13.71 12.83 -8.23
C MET A 134 13.81 13.54 -6.87
N PRO A 135 14.98 13.49 -6.19
CA PRO A 135 15.11 13.96 -4.81
C PRO A 135 14.73 15.43 -4.64
N GLU A 136 14.88 16.24 -5.69
CA GLU A 136 14.55 17.67 -5.69
C GLU A 136 13.05 17.95 -5.50
N ARG A 137 12.18 16.98 -5.76
CA ARG A 137 10.73 17.11 -5.57
C ARG A 137 10.27 16.77 -4.14
N PHE A 138 11.17 16.14 -3.35
CA PHE A 138 10.82 15.60 -2.03
C PHE A 138 11.46 16.38 -0.90
N THR A 139 10.67 16.72 0.10
CA THR A 139 11.11 17.48 1.28
C THR A 139 11.10 16.66 2.55
N ARG A 140 10.43 15.50 2.57
CA ARG A 140 10.33 14.62 3.74
C ARG A 140 9.90 13.21 3.35
N LEU A 141 10.34 12.22 4.14
CA LEU A 141 9.87 10.85 4.05
C LEU A 141 9.22 10.43 5.36
N CYS A 142 8.04 9.81 5.28
CA CYS A 142 7.37 9.10 6.37
C CYS A 142 7.32 7.61 6.02
N ILE A 143 8.13 6.83 6.70
CA ILE A 143 8.31 5.40 6.41
C ILE A 143 7.58 4.58 7.48
N MET A 144 6.62 3.77 7.04
CA MET A 144 5.78 2.95 7.90
C MET A 144 5.84 1.50 7.42
N ASN A 145 6.10 0.55 8.29
CA ASN A 145 6.03 -0.92 8.06
C ASN A 145 6.21 -1.34 6.60
N THR A 146 7.43 -1.19 6.11
CA THR A 146 7.85 -1.47 4.74
C THR A 146 9.31 -1.91 4.68
N TRP A 147 9.84 -2.10 3.48
CA TRP A 147 11.23 -2.46 3.25
C TRP A 147 11.76 -1.88 1.92
N LEU A 148 13.07 -1.97 1.76
CA LEU A 148 13.73 -2.02 0.45
C LEU A 148 14.66 -3.24 0.46
N HIS A 149 14.59 -4.06 -0.59
CA HIS A 149 15.49 -5.18 -0.73
C HIS A 149 16.95 -4.70 -0.88
N HIS A 150 17.86 -5.37 -0.18
CA HIS A 150 19.30 -5.21 -0.28
C HIS A 150 19.99 -6.49 0.20
N ALA A 151 21.28 -6.65 -0.09
CA ALA A 151 22.00 -7.89 0.17
C ALA A 151 21.93 -8.37 1.63
N GLU A 152 21.87 -7.45 2.60
CA GLU A 152 21.82 -7.77 4.03
C GLU A 152 20.39 -7.79 4.60
N TYR A 153 19.36 -7.71 3.74
CA TYR A 153 17.97 -7.73 4.21
C TYR A 153 17.53 -9.14 4.60
N GLU A 154 17.19 -9.31 5.86
CA GLU A 154 16.69 -10.57 6.39
C GLU A 154 15.16 -10.61 6.34
N TYR A 155 14.62 -11.39 5.41
CA TYR A 155 13.18 -11.59 5.30
C TYR A 155 12.62 -12.30 6.53
N SER A 156 11.62 -11.67 7.17
CA SER A 156 10.95 -12.21 8.36
C SER A 156 10.26 -13.56 8.07
N PRO A 157 9.98 -14.37 9.11
CA PRO A 157 9.14 -15.55 8.97
C PRO A 157 7.76 -15.21 8.36
N GLY A 158 7.18 -14.06 8.73
CA GLY A 158 5.89 -13.59 8.19
C GLY A 158 5.94 -13.37 6.68
N ILE A 159 6.99 -12.74 6.14
CA ILE A 159 7.16 -12.58 4.69
C ILE A 159 7.31 -13.95 4.00
N ARG A 160 8.09 -14.88 4.56
CA ARG A 160 8.27 -16.21 3.98
C ARG A 160 6.96 -16.99 3.93
N GLN A 161 6.21 -16.96 5.02
CA GLN A 161 4.88 -17.56 5.10
C GLN A 161 3.92 -16.89 4.10
N TRP A 162 3.98 -15.56 3.96
CA TRP A 162 3.15 -14.82 3.01
C TRP A 162 3.40 -15.26 1.55
N ILE A 163 4.66 -15.43 1.17
CA ILE A 163 5.03 -15.97 -0.15
C ILE A 163 4.46 -17.40 -0.32
N GLU A 164 4.66 -18.27 0.66
CA GLU A 164 4.17 -19.65 0.62
C GLU A 164 2.65 -19.72 0.45
N GLN A 165 1.91 -18.93 1.23
CA GLN A 165 0.44 -18.91 1.18
C GLN A 165 -0.12 -18.35 -0.13
N ASN A 166 0.64 -17.54 -0.86
CA ASN A 166 0.29 -16.98 -2.16
C ASN A 166 0.89 -17.77 -3.35
N SER A 167 1.70 -18.77 -3.10
CA SER A 167 2.26 -19.68 -4.12
C SER A 167 1.22 -20.74 -4.55
N PRO A 168 1.40 -21.41 -5.70
CA PRO A 168 0.52 -22.49 -6.13
C PRO A 168 0.30 -23.54 -5.03
N GLY A 169 -0.97 -23.81 -4.69
CA GLY A 169 -1.37 -24.70 -3.59
C GLY A 169 -1.45 -24.04 -2.22
N GLY A 170 -1.03 -22.81 -2.07
CA GLY A 170 -1.17 -22.06 -0.83
C GLY A 170 -2.61 -21.67 -0.49
N LEU A 171 -2.88 -21.38 0.78
CA LEU A 171 -4.23 -21.11 1.30
C LEU A 171 -4.91 -19.97 0.53
N PHE A 172 -4.23 -18.85 0.30
CA PHE A 172 -4.84 -17.70 -0.34
C PHE A 172 -5.11 -17.90 -1.82
N VAL A 173 -4.34 -18.75 -2.50
CA VAL A 173 -4.61 -19.13 -3.89
C VAL A 173 -5.86 -19.98 -4.01
N THR A 174 -6.14 -20.83 -3.01
CA THR A 174 -7.28 -21.76 -3.03
C THR A 174 -8.56 -21.17 -2.45
N THR A 175 -8.46 -20.17 -1.56
CA THR A 175 -9.61 -19.64 -0.80
C THR A 175 -10.04 -18.23 -1.20
N ILE A 176 -9.17 -17.42 -1.79
CA ILE A 176 -9.51 -16.08 -2.29
C ILE A 176 -9.84 -16.18 -3.78
N PRO A 177 -10.94 -15.59 -4.30
CA PRO A 177 -11.80 -14.63 -3.60
C PRO A 177 -12.91 -15.24 -2.72
N ALA A 178 -13.26 -16.51 -2.82
CA ALA A 178 -14.38 -17.07 -2.06
C ALA A 178 -14.01 -18.42 -1.45
N PRO A 179 -14.50 -18.73 -0.24
CA PRO A 179 -15.41 -17.98 0.63
C PRO A 179 -14.75 -16.81 1.38
N PHE A 180 -13.44 -16.66 1.25
CA PHE A 180 -12.60 -15.64 1.88
C PHE A 180 -12.08 -14.64 0.83
N SER A 181 -12.33 -13.37 1.05
CA SER A 181 -12.00 -12.28 0.13
C SER A 181 -10.82 -11.42 0.63
N TRP A 182 -10.30 -10.53 -0.23
CA TRP A 182 -9.30 -9.55 0.18
C TRP A 182 -9.80 -8.65 1.31
N GLY A 183 -11.06 -8.25 1.29
CA GLY A 183 -11.68 -7.51 2.39
C GLY A 183 -11.77 -8.33 3.68
N GLY A 184 -12.00 -9.64 3.59
CA GLY A 184 -11.94 -10.55 4.72
C GLY A 184 -10.54 -10.61 5.34
N LEU A 185 -9.50 -10.68 4.50
CA LEU A 185 -8.10 -10.60 4.94
C LEU A 185 -7.83 -9.27 5.66
N MET A 186 -8.29 -8.15 5.10
CA MET A 186 -8.13 -6.84 5.72
C MET A 186 -8.86 -6.74 7.06
N ALA A 187 -10.06 -7.29 7.18
CA ALA A 187 -10.80 -7.31 8.44
C ALA A 187 -10.07 -8.11 9.54
N MET A 188 -9.39 -9.21 9.19
CA MET A 188 -8.50 -9.95 10.11
C MET A 188 -7.23 -9.15 10.45
N ALA A 189 -6.58 -8.61 9.45
CA ALA A 189 -5.30 -7.89 9.61
C ALA A 189 -5.45 -6.55 10.36
N THR A 190 -6.67 -6.06 10.51
CA THR A 190 -7.02 -4.86 11.29
C THR A 190 -7.78 -5.17 12.59
N ASP A 191 -7.72 -6.42 13.06
CA ASP A 191 -8.34 -6.90 14.31
C ASP A 191 -9.85 -6.68 14.43
N ARG A 192 -10.55 -6.49 13.30
CA ARG A 192 -12.03 -6.38 13.28
C ARG A 192 -12.73 -7.72 13.43
N ILE A 193 -12.03 -8.80 13.09
CA ILE A 193 -12.47 -10.18 13.32
C ILE A 193 -11.28 -11.01 13.82
N SER A 194 -11.56 -12.02 14.63
CA SER A 194 -10.53 -12.94 15.13
C SER A 194 -9.93 -13.76 13.97
N PRO A 195 -8.60 -13.69 13.74
CA PRO A 195 -7.95 -14.53 12.73
C PRO A 195 -8.15 -16.02 12.98
N GLN A 196 -8.02 -16.46 14.25
CA GLN A 196 -8.13 -17.88 14.64
C GLN A 196 -9.52 -18.41 14.37
N ASP A 197 -10.57 -17.69 14.82
CA ASP A 197 -11.96 -18.11 14.61
C ASP A 197 -12.35 -18.08 13.14
N SER A 198 -11.84 -17.09 12.40
CA SER A 198 -12.13 -16.94 10.97
C SER A 198 -11.48 -18.06 10.15
N ILE A 199 -10.21 -18.37 10.40
CA ILE A 199 -9.51 -19.47 9.72
C ILE A 199 -10.17 -20.80 10.10
N PHE A 200 -10.50 -21.02 11.38
CA PHE A 200 -11.19 -22.22 11.82
C PHE A 200 -12.51 -22.43 11.06
N LYS A 201 -13.36 -21.40 10.99
CA LYS A 201 -14.63 -21.46 10.27
C LYS A 201 -14.44 -21.77 8.78
N ILE A 202 -13.49 -21.09 8.11
CA ILE A 202 -13.18 -21.31 6.69
C ILE A 202 -12.76 -22.76 6.44
N LEU A 203 -11.90 -23.32 7.29
CA LEU A 203 -11.43 -24.70 7.15
C LEU A 203 -12.57 -25.73 7.36
N HIS A 204 -13.65 -25.35 8.06
CA HIS A 204 -14.85 -26.17 8.23
C HIS A 204 -15.97 -25.82 7.26
N GLY A 205 -15.69 -25.00 6.24
CA GLY A 205 -16.67 -24.62 5.22
C GLY A 205 -17.71 -23.59 5.69
N GLU A 206 -17.44 -22.89 6.80
CA GLU A 206 -18.30 -21.86 7.36
C GLU A 206 -17.78 -20.46 7.01
N ALA A 207 -18.71 -19.47 6.89
CA ALA A 207 -18.33 -18.08 6.71
C ALA A 207 -17.91 -17.44 8.06
N PRO A 208 -16.87 -16.58 8.07
CA PRO A 208 -16.56 -15.74 9.22
C PRO A 208 -17.74 -14.84 9.62
N THR A 209 -17.83 -14.50 10.89
CA THR A 209 -18.86 -13.58 11.40
C THR A 209 -18.27 -12.16 11.46
N TYR A 210 -19.02 -11.20 10.94
CA TYR A 210 -18.62 -9.78 10.91
C TYR A 210 -19.59 -8.93 11.73
N SER A 211 -19.09 -7.96 12.50
CA SER A 211 -19.91 -6.85 12.98
C SER A 211 -20.23 -5.90 11.81
N ASP A 212 -21.18 -4.98 12.00
CA ASP A 212 -21.53 -4.01 10.96
C ASP A 212 -20.32 -3.18 10.51
N ASP A 213 -19.47 -2.77 11.46
CA ASP A 213 -18.23 -2.06 11.17
C ASP A 213 -17.24 -2.91 10.35
N ALA A 214 -17.00 -4.14 10.78
CA ALA A 214 -16.14 -5.08 10.09
C ALA A 214 -16.65 -5.40 8.68
N LEU A 215 -17.96 -5.52 8.52
CA LEU A 215 -18.60 -5.77 7.22
C LEU A 215 -18.47 -4.57 6.28
N ALA A 216 -18.65 -3.34 6.78
CA ALA A 216 -18.48 -2.14 5.99
C ALA A 216 -17.04 -1.99 5.48
N VAL A 217 -16.04 -2.22 6.33
CA VAL A 217 -14.62 -2.17 5.96
C VAL A 217 -14.26 -3.30 4.99
N LYS A 218 -14.72 -4.54 5.27
CA LYS A 218 -14.58 -5.68 4.37
C LYS A 218 -15.11 -5.35 2.98
N SER A 219 -16.34 -4.82 2.91
CA SER A 219 -16.99 -4.47 1.64
C SER A 219 -16.21 -3.42 0.87
N ALA A 220 -15.63 -2.42 1.55
CA ALA A 220 -14.82 -1.40 0.91
C ALA A 220 -13.51 -1.94 0.34
N TYR A 221 -12.84 -2.89 1.00
CA TYR A 221 -11.66 -3.54 0.46
C TYR A 221 -11.97 -4.60 -0.60
N ASP A 222 -13.20 -5.12 -0.66
CA ASP A 222 -13.66 -6.01 -1.72
C ASP A 222 -14.17 -5.27 -2.95
N ALA A 223 -14.64 -4.03 -2.80
CA ALA A 223 -15.24 -3.22 -3.87
C ALA A 223 -14.42 -3.18 -5.17
N PRO A 224 -13.06 -3.06 -5.13
CA PRO A 224 -12.24 -3.09 -6.34
C PRO A 224 -12.32 -4.37 -7.17
N PHE A 225 -12.73 -5.47 -6.55
CA PHE A 225 -12.64 -6.81 -7.15
C PHE A 225 -14.02 -7.45 -7.37
N ALA A 226 -15.06 -6.86 -6.79
CA ALA A 226 -16.41 -7.40 -6.83
C ALA A 226 -16.94 -7.50 -8.27
N GLY A 227 -17.40 -8.71 -8.62
CA GLY A 227 -17.97 -9.01 -9.94
C GLY A 227 -16.96 -9.23 -11.08
N LEU A 228 -15.65 -9.12 -10.84
CA LEU A 228 -14.63 -9.23 -11.88
C LEU A 228 -14.03 -10.65 -12.06
N GLY A 229 -14.25 -11.54 -11.09
CA GLY A 229 -13.67 -12.88 -11.10
C GLY A 229 -12.14 -12.89 -11.08
N GLU A 230 -11.53 -13.95 -11.61
CA GLU A 230 -10.07 -14.14 -11.63
C GLU A 230 -9.29 -12.98 -12.30
N PRO A 231 -9.73 -12.42 -13.43
CA PRO A 231 -9.03 -11.29 -14.04
C PRO A 231 -8.90 -10.08 -13.11
N GLY A 232 -9.90 -9.85 -12.25
CA GLY A 232 -9.91 -8.71 -11.34
C GLY A 232 -8.88 -8.79 -10.21
N VAL A 233 -8.41 -9.99 -9.87
CA VAL A 233 -7.50 -10.23 -8.74
C VAL A 233 -6.06 -10.55 -9.16
N THR A 234 -5.74 -10.45 -10.45
CA THR A 234 -4.40 -10.73 -10.99
C THR A 234 -3.32 -9.88 -10.31
N GLY A 235 -3.54 -8.57 -10.16
CA GLY A 235 -2.61 -7.65 -9.53
C GLY A 235 -2.29 -8.05 -8.07
N PRO A 236 -3.29 -8.11 -7.17
CA PRO A 236 -3.08 -8.54 -5.80
C PRO A 236 -2.38 -9.88 -5.66
N ARG A 237 -2.70 -10.87 -6.52
CA ARG A 237 -2.03 -12.17 -6.49
C ARG A 237 -0.59 -12.14 -6.97
N ARG A 238 -0.24 -11.22 -7.88
CA ARG A 238 1.13 -11.13 -8.41
C ARG A 238 2.09 -10.44 -7.44
N PHE A 239 1.64 -9.49 -6.64
CA PHE A 239 2.51 -8.72 -5.74
C PHE A 239 3.28 -9.60 -4.72
N PRO A 240 2.65 -10.49 -3.96
CA PRO A 240 3.37 -11.39 -3.05
C PRO A 240 4.46 -12.21 -3.74
N LEU A 241 4.21 -12.65 -4.96
CA LEU A 241 5.13 -13.43 -5.77
C LEU A 241 6.23 -12.57 -6.42
N SER A 242 6.11 -11.24 -6.38
CA SER A 242 7.15 -10.31 -6.81
C SER A 242 8.11 -9.91 -5.68
N ILE A 243 7.97 -10.44 -4.47
CA ILE A 243 8.96 -10.22 -3.41
C ILE A 243 10.31 -10.74 -3.89
N PRO A 244 11.41 -9.94 -3.83
CA PRO A 244 12.72 -10.31 -4.39
C PRO A 244 13.30 -11.63 -3.89
N LEU A 245 12.90 -12.10 -2.71
CA LEU A 245 13.23 -13.44 -2.22
C LEU A 245 12.71 -14.56 -3.14
N HIS A 246 11.55 -14.34 -3.79
CA HIS A 246 10.89 -15.30 -4.67
C HIS A 246 11.16 -15.02 -6.16
N ASP A 247 11.01 -13.77 -6.57
CA ASP A 247 11.23 -13.33 -7.96
C ASP A 247 12.00 -11.99 -7.97
N PRO A 248 13.34 -12.03 -7.96
CA PRO A 248 14.17 -10.83 -7.90
C PRO A 248 14.02 -9.92 -9.12
N VAL A 249 13.66 -10.47 -10.28
CA VAL A 249 13.47 -9.69 -11.51
C VAL A 249 12.16 -8.91 -11.45
N SER A 250 11.06 -9.58 -11.17
CA SER A 250 9.73 -8.96 -11.05
C SER A 250 9.65 -7.98 -9.88
N GLY A 251 10.40 -8.27 -8.80
CA GLY A 251 10.53 -7.45 -7.62
C GLY A 251 11.50 -6.28 -7.76
N ASP A 252 12.19 -6.17 -8.90
CA ASP A 252 13.16 -5.09 -9.16
C ASP A 252 14.29 -5.01 -8.10
N ALA A 253 14.82 -6.18 -7.69
CA ALA A 253 15.77 -6.32 -6.60
C ALA A 253 16.99 -5.38 -6.72
N VAL A 254 17.58 -5.34 -7.91
CA VAL A 254 18.80 -4.53 -8.18
C VAL A 254 18.54 -3.03 -7.95
N ASN A 255 17.40 -2.53 -8.42
CA ASN A 255 17.05 -1.12 -8.19
C ASN A 255 16.61 -0.86 -6.76
N GLN A 256 15.92 -1.79 -6.09
CA GLN A 256 15.60 -1.65 -4.67
C GLN A 256 16.86 -1.48 -3.82
N GLU A 257 17.92 -2.30 -4.05
CA GLU A 257 19.20 -2.17 -3.35
C GLU A 257 19.87 -0.82 -3.61
N LYS A 258 19.87 -0.36 -4.87
CA LYS A 258 20.36 0.97 -5.23
C LYS A 258 19.57 2.08 -4.53
N HIS A 259 18.24 1.98 -4.54
CA HIS A 259 17.36 2.95 -3.87
C HIS A 259 17.59 2.95 -2.35
N PHE A 260 17.79 1.78 -1.73
CA PHE A 260 18.16 1.69 -0.31
C PHE A 260 19.39 2.52 0.04
N GLY A 261 20.45 2.39 -0.75
CA GLY A 261 21.67 3.20 -0.58
C GLY A 261 21.41 4.70 -0.73
N ILE A 262 20.61 5.10 -1.73
CA ILE A 262 20.27 6.51 -1.96
C ILE A 262 19.43 7.05 -0.80
N ILE A 263 18.35 6.38 -0.40
CA ILE A 263 17.46 6.80 0.70
C ILE A 263 18.25 7.00 1.99
N ASN A 264 19.14 6.08 2.32
CA ASN A 264 19.96 6.19 3.53
C ASN A 264 20.94 7.35 3.48
N SER A 265 21.27 7.90 2.30
CA SER A 265 22.17 9.02 2.10
C SER A 265 21.47 10.39 2.00
N LEU A 266 20.15 10.43 1.81
CA LEU A 266 19.38 11.66 1.72
C LEU A 266 19.55 12.50 2.99
N LYS A 267 19.51 13.83 2.84
CA LYS A 267 19.65 14.79 3.96
C LYS A 267 18.34 15.45 4.36
N ILE A 268 17.24 15.09 3.69
CA ILE A 268 15.90 15.55 4.08
C ILE A 268 15.45 14.83 5.36
N PRO A 269 14.50 15.38 6.14
CA PRO A 269 13.91 14.72 7.29
C PRO A 269 13.28 13.37 6.92
N ILE A 270 13.58 12.34 7.70
CA ILE A 270 13.03 10.99 7.56
C ILE A 270 12.43 10.58 8.90
N HIS A 271 11.15 10.22 8.89
CA HIS A 271 10.40 9.80 10.07
C HIS A 271 9.93 8.38 9.90
N PHE A 272 10.32 7.51 10.83
CA PHE A 272 9.78 6.15 10.94
C PHE A 272 8.62 6.17 11.93
N LEU A 273 7.42 5.80 11.49
CA LEU A 273 6.25 5.56 12.32
C LEU A 273 5.91 4.07 12.21
N TRP A 274 6.21 3.29 13.24
CA TRP A 274 6.25 1.84 13.08
C TRP A 274 5.30 1.12 14.02
N ALA A 275 4.44 0.26 13.47
CA ALA A 275 3.54 -0.60 14.22
C ALA A 275 4.33 -1.62 15.04
N THR A 276 3.96 -1.79 16.32
CA THR A 276 4.68 -2.70 17.21
C THR A 276 4.34 -4.18 17.02
N ASN A 277 3.19 -4.49 16.40
CA ASN A 277 2.66 -5.85 16.29
C ASN A 277 2.57 -6.31 14.82
N ASP A 278 3.55 -5.92 14.00
CA ASP A 278 3.66 -6.38 12.61
C ASP A 278 4.63 -7.55 12.49
N ASP A 279 4.11 -8.72 12.10
CA ASP A 279 4.90 -9.93 11.90
C ASP A 279 5.55 -9.98 10.50
N VAL A 280 5.13 -9.09 9.59
CA VAL A 280 5.65 -9.00 8.21
C VAL A 280 6.89 -8.11 8.19
N PHE A 281 6.74 -6.84 8.57
CA PHE A 281 7.85 -5.88 8.72
C PHE A 281 8.04 -5.57 10.20
N THR A 282 8.82 -6.40 10.87
CA THR A 282 8.95 -6.42 12.32
C THR A 282 9.50 -5.12 12.91
N LEU A 283 9.23 -4.88 14.18
CA LEU A 283 9.74 -3.71 14.90
C LEU A 283 11.28 -3.68 14.91
N GLU A 284 11.92 -4.86 15.01
CA GLU A 284 13.38 -5.00 14.96
C GLU A 284 13.94 -4.51 13.63
N TRP A 285 13.28 -4.86 12.51
CA TRP A 285 13.67 -4.37 11.20
C TRP A 285 13.54 -2.85 11.11
N GLY A 286 12.42 -2.29 11.56
CA GLY A 286 12.23 -0.84 11.58
C GLY A 286 13.33 -0.12 12.36
N LYS A 287 13.67 -0.62 13.57
CA LYS A 287 14.77 -0.09 14.41
C LYS A 287 16.14 -0.26 13.74
N LYS A 288 16.38 -1.41 13.08
CA LYS A 288 17.61 -1.64 12.32
C LYS A 288 17.76 -0.62 11.20
N TRP A 289 16.70 -0.40 10.40
CA TRP A 289 16.75 0.59 9.32
C TRP A 289 16.94 2.02 9.82
N HIS A 290 16.20 2.43 10.84
CA HIS A 290 16.40 3.74 11.49
C HIS A 290 17.85 3.93 11.94
N SER A 291 18.50 2.92 12.51
CA SER A 291 19.88 3.00 12.99
C SER A 291 20.91 3.30 11.89
N LEU A 292 20.57 3.01 10.62
CA LEU A 292 21.42 3.32 9.46
C LEU A 292 21.29 4.78 9.01
N ILE A 293 20.32 5.54 9.55
CA ILE A 293 20.03 6.93 9.17
C ILE A 293 20.04 7.81 10.42
N PRO A 294 21.22 8.25 10.90
CA PRO A 294 21.36 8.90 12.22
C PRO A 294 20.56 10.19 12.44
N HIS A 295 20.13 10.85 11.35
CA HIS A 295 19.32 12.08 11.43
C HIS A 295 17.80 11.81 11.31
N SER A 296 17.39 10.55 11.17
CA SER A 296 15.96 10.17 11.17
C SER A 296 15.38 10.15 12.59
N THR A 297 14.06 10.14 12.70
CA THR A 297 13.34 9.89 13.95
C THR A 297 12.61 8.56 13.87
N PHE A 298 12.36 7.94 15.03
CA PHE A 298 11.62 6.69 15.13
C PHE A 298 10.59 6.76 16.25
N GLU A 299 9.34 6.49 15.92
CA GLU A 299 8.25 6.41 16.88
C GLU A 299 7.47 5.11 16.70
N GLU A 300 7.15 4.47 17.81
CA GLU A 300 6.33 3.26 17.84
C GLU A 300 4.85 3.63 17.87
N ILE A 301 4.06 3.02 16.98
CA ILE A 301 2.60 3.05 17.04
C ILE A 301 2.17 1.80 17.81
N VAL A 302 1.99 1.99 19.11
CA VAL A 302 1.79 0.91 20.07
C VAL A 302 0.47 0.19 19.82
N GLY A 303 0.52 -1.14 19.71
CA GLY A 303 -0.65 -1.98 19.48
C GLY A 303 -1.08 -2.08 18.01
N ALA A 304 -0.58 -1.20 17.14
CA ALA A 304 -0.86 -1.26 15.71
C ALA A 304 -0.24 -2.51 15.07
N ARG A 305 -0.90 -3.00 14.03
CA ARG A 305 -0.46 -4.11 13.17
C ARG A 305 -0.08 -3.58 11.79
N HIS A 306 0.10 -4.49 10.82
CA HIS A 306 0.60 -4.20 9.48
C HIS A 306 -0.12 -3.04 8.77
N PHE A 307 -1.45 -2.95 8.84
CA PHE A 307 -2.23 -1.86 8.22
C PHE A 307 -2.55 -0.74 9.23
N LEU A 308 -1.50 -0.18 9.83
CA LEU A 308 -1.59 0.81 10.91
C LEU A 308 -2.39 2.06 10.53
N GLN A 309 -2.41 2.45 9.26
CA GLN A 309 -3.16 3.61 8.77
C GLN A 309 -4.68 3.42 8.92
N ASP A 310 -5.16 2.18 8.80
CA ASP A 310 -6.57 1.86 8.92
C ASP A 310 -7.08 2.02 10.36
N THR A 311 -6.25 1.63 11.33
CA THR A 311 -6.61 1.57 12.75
C THR A 311 -6.12 2.77 13.56
N HIS A 312 -5.01 3.38 13.18
CA HIS A 312 -4.33 4.47 13.89
C HIS A 312 -4.10 5.71 13.02
N GLY A 313 -4.85 5.86 11.92
CA GLY A 313 -4.66 6.94 10.94
C GLY A 313 -4.56 8.34 11.55
N PRO A 314 -5.49 8.80 12.40
CA PRO A 314 -5.43 10.14 13.02
C PRO A 314 -4.19 10.32 13.92
N GLU A 315 -3.76 9.29 14.65
CA GLU A 315 -2.55 9.33 15.47
C GLU A 315 -1.31 9.48 14.60
N ILE A 316 -1.20 8.69 13.51
CA ILE A 316 -0.09 8.75 12.55
C ILE A 316 0.01 10.15 11.96
N ALA A 317 -1.13 10.70 11.49
CA ALA A 317 -1.17 12.04 10.93
C ALA A 317 -0.73 13.12 11.93
N THR A 318 -1.22 13.04 13.17
CA THR A 318 -0.87 13.99 14.25
C THR A 318 0.62 13.93 14.59
N ARG A 319 1.19 12.74 14.69
CA ARG A 319 2.63 12.56 14.97
C ARG A 319 3.48 13.09 13.83
N LEU A 320 3.12 12.78 12.57
CA LEU A 320 3.85 13.33 11.43
C LEU A 320 3.79 14.87 11.41
N LEU A 321 2.62 15.47 11.64
CA LEU A 321 2.44 16.93 11.70
C LEU A 321 3.29 17.59 12.80
N ALA A 322 3.56 16.91 13.91
CA ALA A 322 4.44 17.42 14.96
C ALA A 322 5.89 17.63 14.45
N HIS A 323 6.33 16.84 13.48
CA HIS A 323 7.65 16.95 12.83
C HIS A 323 7.67 17.88 11.62
N MET A 324 6.53 18.46 11.23
CA MET A 324 6.40 19.31 10.04
C MET A 324 6.32 20.81 10.37
N LYS A 325 6.39 21.14 11.66
CA LYS A 325 6.36 22.53 12.18
C LYS A 325 7.69 23.24 12.03
#